data_e08b4df026c3b26c76063043cc4c68bd
#
_entry.id   e08b4df026c3b26c76063043cc4c68bd
#
_cell.length_a   1.000
_cell.length_b   1.000
_cell.length_c   1.000
_cell.angle_alpha   90.00
_cell.angle_beta   90.00
_cell.angle_gamma   90.00
#
_symmetry.space_group_name_H-M   'P 1'
#
loop_
_entity.id
_entity.type
_entity.pdbx_description
1 polymer ?
#
loop_
_entity_poly.entity_id
_entity_poly.type
_entity_poly.pdbx_seq_one_letter_code
_entity_poly.pdbx_strand_id
1 'polypeptide(L)'
;GVTSSGKTEIYVRLIHEVLRLGRQVLYMLPEIAITTQITERLAKLFGDKLLVYHSKFSDNERVEVWNKLLHNDEPMLVLGVRSSLFLPFKDLGLIIVDEEHENTYKQQDPAPRYHARNAAIVLAGMHGGKTLLGSATPSIDSYFNAMAGKYGLVELSTRYGDCLMPEIITVDVKELKRKKIMKDTLFSPQLVEKVREALS
;
A
#
# COMPACT_ATOMS: atom_id res chain seq x y z
N GLY A 1 -7.21 0.77 -9.17
CA GLY A 1 -7.88 -0.55 -9.21
C GLY A 1 -8.83 -0.74 -8.06
N VAL A 2 -9.69 -1.74 -8.11
CA VAL A 2 -10.60 -2.06 -6.98
C VAL A 2 -9.84 -2.78 -5.86
N THR A 3 -10.35 -2.69 -4.64
CA THR A 3 -9.87 -3.49 -3.50
C THR A 3 -9.99 -4.98 -3.82
N SER A 4 -9.04 -5.79 -3.35
CA SER A 4 -8.97 -7.24 -3.66
C SER A 4 -8.83 -7.59 -5.16
N SER A 5 -8.27 -6.69 -5.96
CA SER A 5 -8.01 -6.89 -7.39
C SER A 5 -6.74 -7.71 -7.69
N GLY A 6 -6.08 -8.25 -6.67
CA GLY A 6 -4.83 -9.01 -6.86
C GLY A 6 -3.57 -8.16 -6.99
N LYS A 7 -3.59 -6.88 -6.63
CA LYS A 7 -2.39 -6.00 -6.66
C LYS A 7 -1.18 -6.66 -6.02
N THR A 8 -1.34 -7.25 -4.85
CA THR A 8 -0.24 -7.88 -4.11
C THR A 8 0.41 -9.04 -4.88
N GLU A 9 -0.36 -9.82 -5.65
CA GLU A 9 0.21 -10.88 -6.50
C GLU A 9 1.07 -10.33 -7.62
N ILE A 10 0.65 -9.21 -8.22
CA ILE A 10 1.44 -8.50 -9.22
C ILE A 10 2.74 -8.00 -8.59
N TYR A 11 2.66 -7.41 -7.38
CA TYR A 11 3.85 -6.95 -6.66
C TYR A 11 4.83 -8.09 -6.39
N VAL A 12 4.34 -9.22 -5.89
CA VAL A 12 5.18 -10.40 -5.62
C VAL A 12 5.90 -10.86 -6.89
N ARG A 13 5.21 -10.93 -8.03
CA ARG A 13 5.85 -11.31 -9.32
C ARG A 13 6.92 -10.32 -9.74
N LEU A 14 6.64 -9.03 -9.66
CA LEU A 14 7.61 -7.99 -10.01
C LEU A 14 8.83 -8.00 -9.07
N ILE A 15 8.62 -8.21 -7.78
CA ILE A 15 9.69 -8.37 -6.78
C ILE A 15 10.59 -9.55 -7.17
N HIS A 16 10.00 -10.72 -7.45
CA HIS A 16 10.77 -11.89 -7.87
C HIS A 16 11.63 -11.63 -9.10
N GLU A 17 11.06 -10.96 -10.13
CA GLU A 17 11.81 -10.65 -11.35
C GLU A 17 12.99 -9.71 -11.07
N VAL A 18 12.80 -8.67 -10.27
CA VAL A 18 13.86 -7.72 -9.97
C VAL A 18 14.96 -8.34 -9.11
N LEU A 19 14.59 -9.15 -8.11
CA LEU A 19 15.57 -9.89 -7.30
C LEU A 19 16.35 -10.91 -8.15
N ARG A 20 15.70 -11.56 -9.13
CA ARG A 20 16.36 -12.49 -10.07
C ARG A 20 17.37 -11.77 -10.98
N LEU A 21 17.14 -10.50 -11.28
CA LEU A 21 18.08 -9.66 -12.00
C LEU A 21 19.25 -9.16 -11.12
N GLY A 22 19.34 -9.58 -9.87
CA GLY A 22 20.38 -9.18 -8.95
C GLY A 22 20.20 -7.81 -8.32
N ARG A 23 19.00 -7.19 -8.45
CA ARG A 23 18.72 -5.84 -7.96
C ARG A 23 17.85 -5.85 -6.72
N GLN A 24 17.98 -4.80 -5.90
CA GLN A 24 17.24 -4.62 -4.66
C GLN A 24 15.83 -4.06 -4.91
N VAL A 25 14.92 -4.38 -3.99
CA VAL A 25 13.53 -3.89 -4.05
C VAL A 25 13.17 -3.24 -2.72
N LEU A 26 12.51 -2.08 -2.79
CA LEU A 26 11.84 -1.45 -1.66
C LEU A 26 10.33 -1.54 -1.85
N TYR A 27 9.64 -2.23 -0.94
CA TYR A 27 8.18 -2.28 -0.88
C TYR A 27 7.70 -1.44 0.30
N MET A 28 7.11 -0.29 -0.01
CA MET A 28 6.63 0.66 0.99
C MET A 28 5.15 0.48 1.26
N LEU A 29 4.81 0.42 2.53
CA LEU A 29 3.45 0.42 3.05
C LEU A 29 3.26 1.57 4.06
N PRO A 30 2.02 2.09 4.21
CA PRO A 30 1.67 2.89 5.37
C PRO A 30 1.93 2.12 6.67
N GLU A 31 2.32 2.81 7.75
CA GLU A 31 2.65 2.14 9.02
C GLU A 31 1.53 1.23 9.54
N ILE A 32 0.28 1.64 9.36
CA ILE A 32 -0.90 0.86 9.76
C ILE A 32 -1.12 -0.39 8.91
N ALA A 33 -0.55 -0.45 7.72
CA ALA A 33 -0.70 -1.56 6.77
C ALA A 33 0.40 -2.63 6.94
N ILE A 34 1.48 -2.36 7.67
CA ILE A 34 2.48 -3.38 8.02
C ILE A 34 1.91 -4.23 9.16
N THR A 35 1.22 -5.29 8.78
CA THR A 35 0.64 -6.26 9.70
C THR A 35 1.46 -7.54 9.73
N THR A 36 1.29 -8.33 10.77
CA THR A 36 1.89 -9.67 10.87
C THR A 36 1.58 -10.51 9.64
N GLN A 37 0.34 -10.43 9.15
CA GLN A 37 -0.12 -11.19 7.99
C GLN A 37 0.69 -10.91 6.72
N ILE A 38 0.93 -9.63 6.36
CA ILE A 38 1.72 -9.30 5.17
C ILE A 38 3.18 -9.68 5.35
N THR A 39 3.72 -9.47 6.54
CA THR A 39 5.11 -9.83 6.87
C THR A 39 5.33 -11.32 6.77
N GLU A 40 4.47 -12.16 7.37
CA GLU A 40 4.57 -13.62 7.31
C GLU A 40 4.39 -14.13 5.87
N ARG A 41 3.46 -13.56 5.12
CA ARG A 41 3.25 -13.91 3.71
C ARG A 41 4.51 -13.66 2.88
N LEU A 42 5.14 -12.49 3.02
CA LEU A 42 6.36 -12.17 2.30
C LEU A 42 7.55 -12.99 2.81
N ALA A 43 7.64 -13.27 4.11
CA ALA A 43 8.67 -14.13 4.67
C ALA A 43 8.61 -15.56 4.12
N LYS A 44 7.41 -16.12 3.94
CA LYS A 44 7.23 -17.43 3.29
C LYS A 44 7.70 -17.47 1.84
N LEU A 45 7.58 -16.34 1.12
CA LEU A 45 7.92 -16.25 -0.30
C LEU A 45 9.40 -15.91 -0.54
N PHE A 46 9.99 -15.06 0.31
CA PHE A 46 11.32 -14.48 0.08
C PHE A 46 12.37 -14.92 1.11
N GLY A 47 11.94 -15.54 2.22
CA GLY A 47 12.87 -16.09 3.23
C GLY A 47 13.87 -15.06 3.73
N ASP A 48 15.15 -15.42 3.72
CA ASP A 48 16.25 -14.59 4.22
C ASP A 48 16.52 -13.33 3.39
N LYS A 49 15.93 -13.24 2.19
CA LYS A 49 16.02 -12.03 1.35
C LYS A 49 15.10 -10.91 1.81
N LEU A 50 14.16 -11.19 2.73
CA LEU A 50 13.26 -10.18 3.27
C LEU A 50 13.89 -9.48 4.48
N LEU A 51 13.95 -8.16 4.40
CA LEU A 51 14.22 -7.28 5.54
C LEU A 51 12.96 -6.47 5.84
N VAL A 52 12.58 -6.38 7.11
CA VAL A 52 11.46 -5.55 7.55
C VAL A 52 12.02 -4.30 8.24
N TYR A 53 11.42 -3.13 7.98
CA TYR A 53 11.87 -1.87 8.57
C TYR A 53 10.65 -0.98 8.90
N HIS A 54 10.41 -0.74 10.18
CA HIS A 54 9.30 0.11 10.64
C HIS A 54 9.64 0.90 11.91
N SER A 55 8.79 1.86 12.26
CA SER A 55 9.01 2.80 13.36
C SER A 55 9.08 2.15 14.76
N LYS A 56 8.47 0.97 14.94
CA LYS A 56 8.47 0.23 16.20
C LYS A 56 9.77 -0.52 16.49
N PHE A 57 10.68 -0.60 15.53
CA PHE A 57 11.98 -1.21 15.74
C PHE A 57 12.83 -0.37 16.70
N SER A 58 13.51 -1.05 17.59
CA SER A 58 14.58 -0.47 18.41
C SER A 58 15.71 0.07 17.52
N ASP A 59 16.53 0.95 18.07
CA ASP A 59 17.67 1.48 17.33
C ASP A 59 18.66 0.37 16.91
N ASN A 60 18.83 -0.68 17.72
CA ASN A 60 19.67 -1.82 17.38
C ASN A 60 19.13 -2.58 16.15
N GLU A 61 17.83 -2.88 16.11
CA GLU A 61 17.21 -3.55 14.96
C GLU A 61 17.33 -2.71 13.67
N ARG A 62 17.20 -1.39 13.78
CA ARG A 62 17.42 -0.48 12.65
C ARG A 62 18.85 -0.53 12.15
N VAL A 63 19.83 -0.54 13.07
CA VAL A 63 21.26 -0.68 12.74
C VAL A 63 21.55 -2.02 12.08
N GLU A 64 20.92 -3.12 12.51
CA GLU A 64 21.06 -4.42 11.86
C GLU A 64 20.60 -4.41 10.41
N VAL A 65 19.40 -3.84 10.14
CA VAL A 65 18.88 -3.70 8.77
C VAL A 65 19.81 -2.84 7.92
N TRP A 66 20.28 -1.72 8.47
CA TRP A 66 21.24 -0.84 7.82
C TRP A 66 22.52 -1.58 7.42
N ASN A 67 23.13 -2.27 8.37
CA ASN A 67 24.38 -3.02 8.16
C ASN A 67 24.19 -4.16 7.16
N LYS A 68 23.07 -4.88 7.21
CA LYS A 68 22.76 -5.92 6.23
C LYS A 68 22.71 -5.36 4.81
N LEU A 69 22.05 -4.21 4.60
CA LEU A 69 22.01 -3.58 3.28
C LEU A 69 23.38 -3.04 2.84
N LEU A 70 24.13 -2.47 3.78
CA LEU A 70 25.43 -1.84 3.49
C LEU A 70 26.51 -2.88 3.15
N HIS A 71 26.52 -4.04 3.81
CA HIS A 71 27.61 -5.03 3.69
C HIS A 71 27.23 -6.27 2.89
N ASN A 72 25.94 -6.48 2.59
CA ASN A 72 25.51 -7.60 1.76
C ASN A 72 25.42 -7.17 0.29
N ASP A 73 25.99 -7.99 -0.60
CA ASP A 73 25.93 -7.79 -2.05
C ASP A 73 24.77 -8.56 -2.71
N GLU A 74 24.06 -9.40 -1.94
CA GLU A 74 22.91 -10.10 -2.44
C GLU A 74 21.69 -9.18 -2.61
N PRO A 75 20.84 -9.45 -3.62
CA PRO A 75 19.63 -8.69 -3.82
C PRO A 75 18.62 -8.93 -2.69
N MET A 76 18.19 -7.88 -2.03
CA MET A 76 17.30 -7.91 -0.87
C MET A 76 15.98 -7.20 -1.18
N LEU A 77 14.90 -7.72 -0.59
CA LEU A 77 13.61 -7.05 -0.50
C LEU A 77 13.50 -6.36 0.86
N VAL A 78 13.32 -5.06 0.86
CA VAL A 78 12.97 -4.31 2.07
C VAL A 78 11.48 -4.04 2.09
N LEU A 79 10.77 -4.56 3.10
CA LEU A 79 9.41 -4.13 3.43
C LEU A 79 9.52 -3.00 4.45
N GLY A 80 9.07 -1.80 4.09
CA GLY A 80 9.31 -0.66 4.95
C GLY A 80 8.24 0.42 4.91
N VAL A 81 8.36 1.33 5.86
CA VAL A 81 7.56 2.55 5.96
C VAL A 81 8.30 3.74 5.33
N ARG A 82 7.72 4.91 5.40
CA ARG A 82 8.26 6.18 4.88
C ARG A 82 9.77 6.37 5.09
N SER A 83 10.27 6.07 6.28
CA SER A 83 11.69 6.27 6.63
C SER A 83 12.65 5.28 5.97
N SER A 84 12.17 4.16 5.43
CA SER A 84 12.99 3.18 4.72
C SER A 84 13.62 3.71 3.43
N LEU A 85 13.16 4.82 2.90
CA LEU A 85 13.77 5.52 1.77
C LEU A 85 15.24 5.93 2.00
N PHE A 86 15.63 6.10 3.26
CA PHE A 86 16.98 6.55 3.61
C PHE A 86 17.95 5.40 3.90
N LEU A 87 17.53 4.16 3.71
CA LEU A 87 18.40 3.00 3.84
C LEU A 87 19.47 2.97 2.73
N PRO A 88 20.65 2.37 2.99
CA PRO A 88 21.78 2.42 2.09
C PRO A 88 21.67 1.40 0.94
N PHE A 89 20.71 1.61 0.05
CA PHE A 89 20.58 0.80 -1.15
C PHE A 89 21.78 0.99 -2.08
N LYS A 90 22.28 -0.10 -2.67
CA LYS A 90 23.38 -0.11 -3.64
C LYS A 90 22.88 -0.09 -5.09
N ASP A 91 21.94 -0.97 -5.40
CA ASP A 91 21.34 -1.09 -6.73
C ASP A 91 19.83 -1.35 -6.65
N LEU A 92 19.08 -0.28 -6.46
CA LEU A 92 17.63 -0.33 -6.30
C LEU A 92 16.94 -0.43 -7.66
N GLY A 93 16.35 -1.60 -7.95
CA GLY A 93 15.67 -1.86 -9.23
C GLY A 93 14.22 -1.45 -9.26
N LEU A 94 13.54 -1.57 -8.11
CA LEU A 94 12.10 -1.29 -8.00
C LEU A 94 11.77 -0.69 -6.64
N ILE A 95 10.93 0.35 -6.65
CA ILE A 95 10.23 0.82 -5.47
C ILE A 95 8.73 0.64 -5.70
N ILE A 96 8.06 -0.08 -4.82
CA ILE A 96 6.61 -0.18 -4.77
C ILE A 96 6.11 0.73 -3.65
N VAL A 97 5.20 1.63 -3.96
CA VAL A 97 4.50 2.48 -2.99
C VAL A 97 3.04 2.06 -3.01
N ASP A 98 2.65 1.20 -2.07
CA ASP A 98 1.28 0.75 -1.98
C ASP A 98 0.43 1.74 -1.18
N GLU A 99 -0.86 1.83 -1.51
CA GLU A 99 -1.77 2.85 -1.00
C GLU A 99 -1.16 4.27 -1.09
N GLU A 100 -0.65 4.61 -2.28
CA GLU A 100 0.14 5.82 -2.55
C GLU A 100 -0.55 7.14 -2.18
N HIS A 101 -1.88 7.10 -2.04
CA HIS A 101 -2.73 8.22 -1.66
C HIS A 101 -2.68 8.54 -0.16
N GLU A 102 -2.12 7.64 0.66
CA GLU A 102 -2.11 7.79 2.11
C GLU A 102 -1.29 8.99 2.59
N ASN A 103 -1.92 9.80 3.44
CA ASN A 103 -1.32 11.02 3.97
C ASN A 103 -0.09 10.76 4.86
N THR A 104 0.05 9.54 5.39
CA THR A 104 1.18 9.14 6.23
C THR A 104 2.52 9.12 5.48
N TYR A 105 2.49 9.11 4.15
CA TYR A 105 3.68 9.30 3.33
C TYR A 105 4.23 10.73 3.35
N LYS A 106 3.45 11.70 3.82
CA LYS A 106 3.92 13.06 4.04
C LYS A 106 4.48 13.21 5.46
N GLN A 107 5.75 13.56 5.59
CA GLN A 107 6.32 13.93 6.87
C GLN A 107 5.85 15.33 7.26
N GLN A 108 5.16 15.44 8.39
CA GLN A 108 4.68 16.71 8.91
C GLN A 108 5.75 17.36 9.80
N ASP A 109 6.34 16.56 10.68
CA ASP A 109 7.35 16.96 11.63
C ASP A 109 8.27 15.76 11.94
N PRO A 110 9.57 15.92 12.19
CA PRO A 110 10.35 17.16 12.02
C PRO A 110 10.65 17.50 10.55
N ALA A 111 11.30 18.65 10.32
CA ALA A 111 11.92 18.92 9.02
C ALA A 111 13.08 17.94 8.75
N PRO A 112 13.37 17.63 7.47
CA PRO A 112 12.71 18.08 6.25
C PRO A 112 11.34 17.44 6.03
N ARG A 113 10.35 18.24 5.65
CA ARG A 113 8.97 17.81 5.44
C ARG A 113 8.78 17.24 4.03
N TYR A 114 9.46 16.13 3.73
CA TYR A 114 9.38 15.46 2.43
C TYR A 114 8.07 14.66 2.27
N HIS A 115 7.74 14.33 1.03
CA HIS A 115 6.69 13.39 0.68
C HIS A 115 7.34 12.10 0.15
N ALA A 116 7.18 11.00 0.88
CA ALA A 116 7.89 9.75 0.58
C ALA A 116 7.56 9.18 -0.81
N ARG A 117 6.32 9.26 -1.28
CA ARG A 117 5.94 8.87 -2.65
C ARG A 117 6.79 9.61 -3.70
N ASN A 118 6.92 10.92 -3.57
CA ASN A 118 7.68 11.72 -4.52
C ASN A 118 9.18 11.45 -4.40
N ALA A 119 9.68 11.31 -3.17
CA ALA A 119 11.08 10.95 -2.92
C ALA A 119 11.42 9.55 -3.47
N ALA A 120 10.49 8.59 -3.41
CA ALA A 120 10.63 7.26 -3.99
C ALA A 120 10.86 7.31 -5.52
N ILE A 121 10.12 8.17 -6.23
CA ILE A 121 10.29 8.34 -7.68
C ILE A 121 11.69 8.87 -8.01
N VAL A 122 12.16 9.86 -7.24
CA VAL A 122 13.49 10.42 -7.42
C VAL A 122 14.58 9.39 -7.09
N LEU A 123 14.45 8.69 -5.96
CA LEU A 123 15.41 7.66 -5.53
C LEU A 123 15.51 6.53 -6.56
N ALA A 124 14.38 6.01 -7.05
CA ALA A 124 14.40 4.99 -8.09
C ALA A 124 15.11 5.48 -9.35
N GLY A 125 14.85 6.73 -9.76
CA GLY A 125 15.53 7.35 -10.91
C GLY A 125 17.05 7.46 -10.72
N MET A 126 17.53 7.80 -9.52
CA MET A 126 18.97 7.86 -9.20
C MET A 126 19.67 6.50 -9.37
N HIS A 127 18.96 5.40 -9.13
CA HIS A 127 19.47 4.04 -9.31
C HIS A 127 19.14 3.44 -10.69
N GLY A 128 18.55 4.19 -11.63
CA GLY A 128 18.04 3.64 -12.90
C GLY A 128 16.95 2.57 -12.71
N GLY A 129 16.27 2.60 -11.57
CA GLY A 129 15.16 1.71 -11.23
C GLY A 129 13.81 2.26 -11.68
N LYS A 130 12.75 1.56 -11.30
CA LYS A 130 11.35 1.94 -11.59
C LYS A 130 10.58 2.14 -10.31
N THR A 131 9.52 2.97 -10.38
CA THR A 131 8.57 3.13 -9.27
C THR A 131 7.19 2.66 -9.70
N LEU A 132 6.56 1.85 -8.87
CA LEU A 132 5.18 1.42 -9.02
C LEU A 132 4.34 2.06 -7.91
N LEU A 133 3.38 2.89 -8.29
CA LEU A 133 2.42 3.49 -7.38
C LEU A 133 1.12 2.67 -7.40
N GLY A 134 0.75 2.08 -6.29
CA GLY A 134 -0.44 1.25 -6.17
C GLY A 134 -1.52 1.89 -5.33
N SER A 135 -2.76 1.87 -5.79
CA SER A 135 -3.92 2.33 -5.02
C SER A 135 -5.23 1.83 -5.61
N ALA A 136 -6.24 1.69 -4.77
CA ALA A 136 -7.63 1.55 -5.20
C ALA A 136 -8.24 2.94 -5.50
N THR A 137 -7.81 3.95 -4.76
CA THR A 137 -8.26 5.36 -4.81
C THR A 137 -7.04 6.26 -5.01
N PRO A 138 -6.48 6.35 -6.24
CA PRO A 138 -5.27 7.11 -6.48
C PRO A 138 -5.43 8.59 -6.11
N SER A 139 -4.32 9.21 -5.66
CA SER A 139 -4.30 10.64 -5.44
C SER A 139 -4.53 11.40 -6.75
N ILE A 140 -5.12 12.59 -6.66
CA ILE A 140 -5.40 13.43 -7.83
C ILE A 140 -4.12 13.71 -8.61
N ASP A 141 -3.02 13.99 -7.92
CA ASP A 141 -1.72 14.26 -8.55
C ASP A 141 -1.20 13.06 -9.36
N SER A 142 -1.25 11.85 -8.78
CA SER A 142 -0.80 10.63 -9.45
C SER A 142 -1.70 10.29 -10.65
N TYR A 143 -3.01 10.41 -10.48
CA TYR A 143 -3.97 10.17 -11.54
C TYR A 143 -3.79 11.17 -12.69
N PHE A 144 -3.67 12.47 -12.37
CA PHE A 144 -3.42 13.51 -13.37
C PHE A 144 -2.12 13.26 -14.16
N ASN A 145 -1.02 12.90 -13.47
CA ASN A 145 0.25 12.59 -14.13
C ASN A 145 0.14 11.36 -15.04
N ALA A 146 -0.67 10.36 -14.68
CA ALA A 146 -0.95 9.22 -15.54
C ALA A 146 -1.77 9.61 -16.77
N MET A 147 -2.84 10.40 -16.61
CA MET A 147 -3.65 10.88 -17.73
C MET A 147 -2.87 11.82 -18.64
N ALA A 148 -1.93 12.60 -18.13
CA ALA A 148 -1.04 13.45 -18.90
C ALA A 148 0.12 12.68 -19.59
N GLY A 149 0.18 11.36 -19.46
CA GLY A 149 1.21 10.50 -20.09
C GLY A 149 2.59 10.57 -19.44
N LYS A 150 2.72 11.21 -18.26
CA LYS A 150 3.97 11.22 -17.51
C LYS A 150 4.23 9.88 -16.82
N TYR A 151 3.17 9.18 -16.40
CA TYR A 151 3.21 7.85 -15.81
C TYR A 151 2.47 6.86 -16.70
N GLY A 152 2.93 5.61 -16.74
CA GLY A 152 2.13 4.52 -17.29
C GLY A 152 0.94 4.23 -16.39
N LEU A 153 -0.24 3.96 -16.95
CA LEU A 153 -1.45 3.60 -16.22
C LEU A 153 -1.81 2.14 -16.49
N VAL A 154 -2.02 1.39 -15.41
CA VAL A 154 -2.58 0.03 -15.46
C VAL A 154 -3.81 -0.02 -14.56
N GLU A 155 -4.95 -0.35 -15.15
CA GLU A 155 -6.21 -0.46 -14.42
C GLU A 155 -6.56 -1.94 -14.17
N LEU A 156 -6.88 -2.25 -12.91
CA LEU A 156 -7.42 -3.53 -12.50
C LEU A 156 -8.89 -3.30 -12.15
N SER A 157 -9.79 -3.65 -13.06
CA SER A 157 -11.22 -3.37 -12.95
C SER A 157 -12.01 -4.49 -12.28
N THR A 158 -11.45 -5.70 -12.20
CA THR A 158 -12.11 -6.88 -11.64
C THR A 158 -11.49 -7.28 -10.31
N ARG A 159 -12.29 -7.83 -9.41
CA ARG A 159 -11.79 -8.48 -8.19
C ARG A 159 -11.27 -9.88 -8.52
N TYR A 160 -10.30 -10.33 -7.74
CA TYR A 160 -9.85 -11.70 -7.80
C TYR A 160 -10.92 -12.63 -7.23
N GLY A 161 -11.29 -13.67 -7.98
CA GLY A 161 -12.41 -14.54 -7.66
C GLY A 161 -13.77 -13.94 -8.08
N ASP A 162 -14.83 -14.71 -7.95
CA ASP A 162 -16.20 -14.30 -8.34
C ASP A 162 -16.89 -13.39 -7.33
N CYS A 163 -16.11 -12.59 -6.57
CA CYS A 163 -16.66 -11.66 -5.59
C CYS A 163 -17.29 -10.46 -6.29
N LEU A 164 -18.60 -10.39 -6.26
CA LEU A 164 -19.35 -9.25 -6.74
C LEU A 164 -19.09 -7.99 -5.89
N MET A 165 -19.25 -6.82 -6.50
CA MET A 165 -19.26 -5.56 -5.75
C MET A 165 -20.46 -5.55 -4.80
N PRO A 166 -20.32 -5.00 -3.58
CA PRO A 166 -21.46 -4.86 -2.68
C PRO A 166 -22.52 -3.94 -3.31
N GLU A 167 -23.79 -4.30 -3.17
CA GLU A 167 -24.89 -3.42 -3.50
C GLU A 167 -24.93 -2.26 -2.49
N ILE A 168 -24.99 -1.03 -3.00
CA ILE A 168 -25.11 0.17 -2.17
C ILE A 168 -26.54 0.64 -2.21
N ILE A 169 -27.25 0.51 -1.10
CA ILE A 169 -28.63 0.99 -0.95
C ILE A 169 -28.61 2.32 -0.19
N THR A 170 -29.10 3.38 -0.84
CA THR A 170 -29.24 4.68 -0.19
C THR A 170 -30.63 4.81 0.45
N VAL A 171 -30.67 5.31 1.67
CA VAL A 171 -31.89 5.48 2.44
C VAL A 171 -32.04 6.93 2.87
N ASP A 172 -33.13 7.60 2.45
CA ASP A 172 -33.46 8.94 2.92
C ASP A 172 -34.11 8.89 4.31
N VAL A 173 -33.27 9.07 5.33
CA VAL A 173 -33.68 9.08 6.74
C VAL A 173 -34.65 10.24 7.05
N LYS A 174 -34.51 11.39 6.36
CA LYS A 174 -35.42 12.54 6.57
C LYS A 174 -36.83 12.22 6.09
N GLU A 175 -36.93 11.56 4.95
CA GLU A 175 -38.22 11.13 4.39
C GLU A 175 -38.88 10.08 5.28
N LEU A 176 -38.12 9.09 5.77
CA LEU A 176 -38.62 8.07 6.69
C LEU A 176 -39.14 8.66 8.00
N LYS A 177 -38.48 9.66 8.55
CA LYS A 177 -38.95 10.40 9.73
C LYS A 177 -40.23 11.20 9.42
N ARG A 178 -40.27 11.88 8.30
CA ARG A 178 -41.45 12.63 7.87
C ARG A 178 -42.69 11.74 7.69
N LYS A 179 -42.49 10.54 7.13
CA LYS A 179 -43.53 9.52 6.97
C LYS A 179 -43.84 8.74 8.26
N LYS A 180 -43.23 9.07 9.38
CA LYS A 180 -43.37 8.37 10.70
C LYS A 180 -43.04 6.86 10.65
N ILE A 181 -42.34 6.42 9.63
CA ILE A 181 -41.88 5.02 9.50
C ILE A 181 -40.70 4.80 10.43
N MET A 182 -39.86 5.81 10.65
CA MET A 182 -38.72 5.80 11.57
C MET A 182 -39.04 6.73 12.76
N LYS A 183 -39.17 6.15 13.94
CA LYS A 183 -39.33 6.89 15.21
C LYS A 183 -37.94 7.32 15.72
N ASP A 184 -37.79 7.60 16.98
CA ASP A 184 -36.57 8.10 17.65
C ASP A 184 -35.38 7.11 17.64
N THR A 185 -35.21 6.36 16.56
CA THR A 185 -34.11 5.43 16.37
C THR A 185 -33.05 6.02 15.45
N LEU A 186 -31.78 5.68 15.69
CA LEU A 186 -30.64 6.08 14.85
C LEU A 186 -30.55 5.25 13.56
N PHE A 187 -31.16 4.07 13.54
CA PHE A 187 -31.04 3.10 12.45
C PHE A 187 -32.33 3.02 11.64
N SER A 188 -32.18 2.98 10.31
CA SER A 188 -33.33 2.79 9.42
C SER A 188 -33.88 1.36 9.54
N PRO A 189 -35.22 1.14 9.30
CA PRO A 189 -35.78 -0.21 9.29
C PRO A 189 -35.06 -1.15 8.33
N GLN A 190 -34.68 -0.68 7.15
CA GLN A 190 -33.95 -1.46 6.16
C GLN A 190 -32.57 -1.92 6.70
N LEU A 191 -31.85 -1.04 7.42
CA LEU A 191 -30.59 -1.43 8.04
C LEU A 191 -30.78 -2.52 9.10
N VAL A 192 -31.79 -2.36 9.94
CA VAL A 192 -32.11 -3.36 10.99
C VAL A 192 -32.46 -4.70 10.38
N GLU A 193 -33.26 -4.71 9.30
CA GLU A 193 -33.62 -5.92 8.57
C GLU A 193 -32.39 -6.62 7.97
N LYS A 194 -31.53 -5.87 7.26
CA LYS A 194 -30.28 -6.41 6.68
C LYS A 194 -29.31 -6.95 7.72
N VAL A 195 -29.20 -6.31 8.88
CA VAL A 195 -28.40 -6.83 10.00
C VAL A 195 -28.98 -8.14 10.53
N ARG A 196 -30.30 -8.26 10.66
CA ARG A 196 -30.94 -9.52 11.09
C ARG A 196 -30.71 -10.65 10.08
N GLU A 197 -30.89 -10.37 8.79
CA GLU A 197 -30.59 -11.34 7.73
C GLU A 197 -29.14 -11.83 7.76
N ALA A 198 -28.19 -10.95 8.06
CA ALA A 198 -26.76 -11.29 8.11
C ALA A 198 -26.35 -12.06 9.38
N LEU A 199 -27.17 -12.02 10.46
CA LEU A 199 -26.92 -12.71 11.73
C LEU A 199 -27.67 -14.04 11.86
N SER A 200 -28.59 -14.35 10.94
CA SER A 200 -29.32 -15.61 10.85
C SER A 200 -28.58 -16.65 10.02
#